data_644fb1b4b625c2701b8cbb8201d05aae
#
_entry.id   644fb1b4b625c2701b8cbb8201d05aae
#
_cell.length_a   1.000
_cell.length_b   1.000
_cell.length_c   1.000
_cell.angle_alpha   90.00
_cell.angle_beta   90.00
_cell.angle_gamma   90.00
#
_symmetry.space_group_name_H-M   'P 1'
#
loop_
_entity.id
_entity.type
_entity.pdbx_description
1 polymer ?
#
loop_
_entity_poly.entity_id
_entity_poly.type
_entity_poly.pdbx_seq_one_letter_code
_entity_poly.pdbx_strand_id
1 'polypeptide(L)'
;IDLKLNDTVNTMLSTVKALKDLKIHYLTVHISSGLAALKAVKQISRSIKIVGVTTLTSLNNHDLKLIGYNKSVKNLVTHQAKLAKKAALDALVCSPYEVRMVRKIFKKEIITPGVQIGKKNYDQKRSMEAKKVNSDWLVIGRAITRGNIKKNFQRALQELV
;
A
#
# COMPACT_ATOMS: atom_id res chain seq x y z
N ILE A 1 -3.97 10.94 -2.51
CA ILE A 1 -2.56 11.41 -2.50
C ILE A 1 -1.68 10.32 -1.90
N ASP A 2 -0.57 10.02 -2.58
CA ASP A 2 0.39 8.99 -2.16
C ASP A 2 1.65 9.62 -1.52
N LEU A 3 1.48 10.21 -0.33
CA LEU A 3 2.56 10.85 0.42
C LEU A 3 3.40 9.84 1.21
N LYS A 4 2.83 8.70 1.59
CA LYS A 4 3.47 7.69 2.47
C LYS A 4 4.01 8.34 3.76
N LEU A 5 3.17 9.10 4.46
CA LEU A 5 3.56 9.79 5.69
C LEU A 5 4.21 8.84 6.69
N ASN A 6 5.37 9.24 7.21
CA ASN A 6 6.12 8.48 8.21
C ASN A 6 6.91 9.47 9.08
N ASP A 7 6.27 9.98 10.12
CA ASP A 7 6.81 11.06 10.95
C ASP A 7 6.25 10.98 12.38
N THR A 8 6.60 11.93 13.22
CA THR A 8 6.03 12.09 14.55
C THR A 8 4.53 12.36 14.48
N VAL A 9 3.82 12.07 15.57
CA VAL A 9 2.36 12.26 15.66
C VAL A 9 1.95 13.68 15.26
N ASN A 10 2.63 14.70 15.79
CA ASN A 10 2.28 16.10 15.55
C ASN A 10 2.46 16.50 14.08
N THR A 11 3.56 16.09 13.45
CA THR A 11 3.82 16.35 12.03
C THR A 11 2.76 15.71 11.14
N MET A 12 2.42 14.46 11.42
CA MET A 12 1.38 13.75 10.66
C MET A 12 0.00 14.39 10.83
N LEU A 13 -0.36 14.81 12.04
CA LEU A 13 -1.62 15.55 12.28
C LEU A 13 -1.65 16.89 11.56
N SER A 14 -0.56 17.65 11.58
CA SER A 14 -0.46 18.93 10.87
C SER A 14 -0.61 18.75 9.36
N THR A 15 0.01 17.71 8.80
CA THR A 15 -0.12 17.35 7.38
C THR A 15 -1.58 17.05 7.03
N VAL A 16 -2.26 16.19 7.80
CA VAL A 16 -3.67 15.87 7.54
C VAL A 16 -4.57 17.12 7.64
N LYS A 17 -4.30 18.02 8.59
CA LYS A 17 -5.02 19.30 8.71
C LYS A 17 -4.82 20.19 7.48
N ALA A 18 -3.58 20.28 6.97
CA ALA A 18 -3.27 21.07 5.77
C ALA A 18 -3.93 20.53 4.50
N LEU A 19 -4.26 19.24 4.48
CA LEU A 19 -4.90 18.58 3.34
C LEU A 19 -6.43 18.68 3.33
N LYS A 20 -7.07 19.25 4.37
CA LYS A 20 -8.54 19.23 4.54
C LYS A 20 -9.31 19.89 3.40
N ASP A 21 -8.76 20.97 2.85
CA ASP A 21 -9.42 21.76 1.80
C ASP A 21 -9.20 21.18 0.40
N LEU A 22 -8.37 20.14 0.30
CA LEU A 22 -8.16 19.41 -0.93
C LEU A 22 -9.20 18.29 -1.06
N LYS A 23 -9.75 18.10 -2.26
CA LYS A 23 -10.69 17.00 -2.56
C LYS A 23 -9.95 15.66 -2.66
N ILE A 24 -9.47 15.16 -1.53
CA ILE A 24 -8.70 13.92 -1.42
C ILE A 24 -9.59 12.79 -0.94
N HIS A 25 -9.57 11.64 -1.63
CA HIS A 25 -10.27 10.44 -1.21
C HIS A 25 -9.39 9.50 -0.37
N TYR A 26 -8.10 9.38 -0.73
CA TYR A 26 -7.15 8.47 -0.07
C TYR A 26 -5.85 9.19 0.27
N LEU A 27 -5.33 8.92 1.48
CA LEU A 27 -4.01 9.38 1.94
C LEU A 27 -3.21 8.19 2.46
N THR A 28 -2.01 7.97 1.93
CA THR A 28 -1.13 6.89 2.37
C THR A 28 -0.27 7.30 3.57
N VAL A 29 -0.16 6.39 4.54
CA VAL A 29 0.68 6.53 5.74
C VAL A 29 1.45 5.23 5.97
N HIS A 30 2.71 5.29 6.38
CA HIS A 30 3.46 4.11 6.75
C HIS A 30 2.98 3.54 8.10
N ILE A 31 2.79 2.21 8.16
CA ILE A 31 2.41 1.55 9.42
C ILE A 31 3.56 1.59 10.44
N SER A 32 4.81 1.74 9.96
CA SER A 32 6.00 1.96 10.79
C SER A 32 5.96 3.23 11.64
N SER A 33 5.10 4.20 11.33
CA SER A 33 4.86 5.39 12.19
C SER A 33 4.31 5.04 13.58
N GLY A 34 3.86 3.79 13.77
CA GLY A 34 3.38 3.29 15.06
C GLY A 34 1.90 3.54 15.32
N LEU A 35 1.36 2.74 16.26
CA LEU A 35 -0.09 2.70 16.52
C LEU A 35 -0.67 4.04 16.98
N ALA A 36 0.07 4.81 17.76
CA ALA A 36 -0.39 6.12 18.27
C ALA A 36 -0.61 7.11 17.11
N ALA A 37 0.37 7.23 16.20
CA ALA A 37 0.28 8.09 15.03
C ALA A 37 -0.86 7.66 14.09
N LEU A 38 -0.99 6.37 13.81
CA LEU A 38 -2.04 5.83 12.95
C LEU A 38 -3.44 6.12 13.52
N LYS A 39 -3.65 5.94 14.82
CA LYS A 39 -4.94 6.26 15.47
C LYS A 39 -5.23 7.76 15.43
N ALA A 40 -4.25 8.60 15.76
CA ALA A 40 -4.40 10.04 15.77
C ALA A 40 -4.76 10.58 14.38
N VAL A 41 -4.07 10.13 13.33
CA VAL A 41 -4.35 10.48 11.93
C VAL A 41 -5.75 10.01 11.54
N LYS A 42 -6.11 8.77 11.86
CA LYS A 42 -7.44 8.22 11.55
C LYS A 42 -8.56 9.02 12.22
N GLN A 43 -8.37 9.43 13.45
CA GLN A 43 -9.37 10.21 14.20
C GLN A 43 -9.70 11.55 13.55
N ILE A 44 -8.71 12.24 12.97
CA ILE A 44 -8.90 13.56 12.37
C ILE A 44 -9.16 13.54 10.85
N SER A 45 -9.03 12.38 10.21
CA SER A 45 -9.08 12.27 8.73
C SER A 45 -10.47 12.54 8.12
N ARG A 46 -11.55 12.44 8.92
CA ARG A 46 -12.95 12.68 8.49
C ARG A 46 -13.29 11.92 7.19
N SER A 47 -13.46 12.65 6.07
CA SER A 47 -13.79 12.11 4.74
C SER A 47 -12.62 11.46 4.01
N ILE A 48 -11.37 11.67 4.46
CA ILE A 48 -10.19 11.10 3.83
C ILE A 48 -9.98 9.67 4.33
N LYS A 49 -10.01 8.68 3.44
CA LYS A 49 -9.66 7.30 3.76
C LYS A 49 -8.15 7.18 4.00
N ILE A 50 -7.77 6.66 5.17
CA ILE A 50 -6.36 6.45 5.51
C ILE A 50 -5.92 5.06 5.08
N VAL A 51 -4.89 5.04 4.25
CA VAL A 51 -4.31 3.83 3.64
C VAL A 51 -2.99 3.50 4.32
N GLY A 52 -2.94 2.39 5.04
CA GLY A 52 -1.70 1.92 5.70
C GLY A 52 -0.76 1.25 4.70
N VAL A 53 0.45 1.76 4.56
CA VAL A 53 1.50 1.12 3.74
C VAL A 53 2.26 0.12 4.62
N THR A 54 2.24 -1.15 4.22
CA THR A 54 3.03 -2.22 4.85
C THR A 54 4.49 -2.18 4.36
N THR A 55 5.22 -3.25 4.52
CA THR A 55 6.60 -3.39 4.01
C THR A 55 6.66 -3.17 2.51
N LEU A 56 7.54 -2.26 2.06
CA LEU A 56 7.70 -1.91 0.64
C LEU A 56 8.02 -3.15 -0.20
N THR A 57 7.43 -3.22 -1.40
CA THR A 57 7.58 -4.37 -2.31
C THR A 57 8.99 -4.55 -2.88
N SER A 58 9.83 -3.51 -2.78
CA SER A 58 11.26 -3.56 -3.13
C SER A 58 12.12 -4.28 -2.09
N LEU A 59 11.65 -4.43 -0.84
CA LEU A 59 12.41 -5.04 0.24
C LEU A 59 12.18 -6.56 0.30
N ASN A 60 13.25 -7.31 0.53
CA ASN A 60 13.25 -8.73 0.85
C ASN A 60 13.71 -8.97 2.29
N ASN A 61 13.84 -10.24 2.71
CA ASN A 61 14.27 -10.58 4.08
C ASN A 61 15.69 -10.11 4.42
N HIS A 62 16.59 -10.09 3.42
CA HIS A 62 17.96 -9.59 3.60
C HIS A 62 17.94 -8.08 3.84
N ASP A 63 17.22 -7.33 2.99
CA ASP A 63 17.09 -5.87 3.12
C ASP A 63 16.49 -5.50 4.49
N LEU A 64 15.50 -6.26 4.99
CA LEU A 64 14.92 -6.03 6.31
C LEU A 64 15.94 -6.21 7.45
N LYS A 65 16.80 -7.22 7.36
CA LYS A 65 17.87 -7.42 8.36
C LYS A 65 18.86 -6.25 8.35
N LEU A 66 19.26 -5.77 7.17
CA LEU A 66 20.19 -4.62 7.04
C LEU A 66 19.64 -3.35 7.68
N ILE A 67 18.33 -3.13 7.65
CA ILE A 67 17.68 -1.97 8.29
C ILE A 67 17.16 -2.25 9.70
N GLY A 68 17.63 -3.34 10.33
CA GLY A 68 17.40 -3.64 11.73
C GLY A 68 16.13 -4.42 12.08
N TYR A 69 15.40 -4.96 11.12
CA TYR A 69 14.23 -5.81 11.40
C TYR A 69 14.62 -7.28 11.56
N ASN A 70 14.33 -7.88 12.73
CA ASN A 70 14.53 -9.30 13.01
C ASN A 70 13.37 -10.20 12.58
N LYS A 71 12.49 -9.73 11.70
CA LYS A 71 11.33 -10.47 11.20
C LYS A 71 11.44 -10.71 9.71
N SER A 72 10.93 -11.86 9.24
CA SER A 72 10.71 -12.05 7.81
C SER A 72 9.67 -11.06 7.29
N VAL A 73 9.70 -10.76 5.97
CA VAL A 73 8.70 -9.93 5.30
C VAL A 73 7.29 -10.40 5.66
N LYS A 74 7.01 -11.70 5.55
CA LYS A 74 5.70 -12.29 5.87
C LYS A 74 5.25 -11.99 7.29
N ASN A 75 6.13 -12.16 8.27
CA ASN A 75 5.81 -11.93 9.68
C ASN A 75 5.65 -10.43 9.99
N LEU A 76 6.46 -9.58 9.37
CA LEU A 76 6.37 -8.13 9.53
C LEU A 76 5.05 -7.61 8.93
N VAL A 77 4.70 -8.00 7.70
CA VAL A 77 3.43 -7.62 7.06
C VAL A 77 2.22 -8.13 7.86
N THR A 78 2.30 -9.36 8.41
CA THR A 78 1.27 -9.90 9.31
C THR A 78 1.06 -8.98 10.53
N HIS A 79 2.15 -8.57 11.16
CA HIS A 79 2.11 -7.67 12.31
C HIS A 79 1.54 -6.30 11.93
N GLN A 80 2.00 -5.73 10.82
CA GLN A 80 1.53 -4.46 10.29
C GLN A 80 0.02 -4.49 9.96
N ALA A 81 -0.49 -5.57 9.37
CA ALA A 81 -1.92 -5.74 9.11
C ALA A 81 -2.76 -5.76 10.41
N LYS A 82 -2.24 -6.38 11.49
CA LYS A 82 -2.88 -6.34 12.81
C LYS A 82 -2.89 -4.92 13.40
N LEU A 83 -1.80 -4.16 13.25
CA LEU A 83 -1.73 -2.76 13.70
C LEU A 83 -2.72 -1.87 12.94
N ALA A 84 -2.81 -2.02 11.61
CA ALA A 84 -3.76 -1.29 10.78
C ALA A 84 -5.21 -1.58 11.18
N LYS A 85 -5.54 -2.85 11.45
CA LYS A 85 -6.85 -3.24 12.00
C LYS A 85 -7.11 -2.57 13.34
N LYS A 86 -6.12 -2.58 14.26
CA LYS A 86 -6.22 -1.96 15.60
C LYS A 86 -6.35 -0.43 15.53
N ALA A 87 -5.77 0.20 14.51
CA ALA A 87 -5.91 1.64 14.24
C ALA A 87 -7.17 1.98 13.44
N ALA A 88 -7.99 1.00 13.07
CA ALA A 88 -9.22 1.15 12.28
C ALA A 88 -9.00 1.80 10.89
N LEU A 89 -7.82 1.63 10.28
CA LEU A 89 -7.52 2.18 8.96
C LEU A 89 -8.55 1.72 7.92
N ASP A 90 -8.66 2.45 6.82
CA ASP A 90 -9.69 2.20 5.79
C ASP A 90 -9.21 1.26 4.69
N ALA A 91 -7.92 1.30 4.39
CA ALA A 91 -7.30 0.42 3.38
C ALA A 91 -5.87 0.06 3.76
N LEU A 92 -5.32 -0.98 3.11
CA LEU A 92 -3.93 -1.41 3.24
C LEU A 92 -3.27 -1.55 1.88
N VAL A 93 -1.98 -1.16 1.81
CA VAL A 93 -1.10 -1.50 0.70
C VAL A 93 -0.26 -2.71 1.09
N CYS A 94 -0.27 -3.77 0.28
CA CYS A 94 0.64 -4.92 0.41
C CYS A 94 0.99 -5.51 -0.96
N SER A 95 2.06 -6.32 -1.04
CA SER A 95 2.41 -6.97 -2.30
C SER A 95 1.41 -8.08 -2.67
N PRO A 96 1.37 -8.50 -3.96
CA PRO A 96 0.48 -9.56 -4.42
C PRO A 96 0.59 -10.88 -3.61
N TYR A 97 1.80 -11.20 -3.16
CA TYR A 97 2.08 -12.44 -2.41
C TYR A 97 1.48 -12.44 -1.00
N GLU A 98 1.22 -11.27 -0.41
CA GLU A 98 0.67 -11.15 0.94
C GLU A 98 -0.85 -10.98 0.97
N VAL A 99 -1.52 -10.68 -0.15
CA VAL A 99 -2.96 -10.38 -0.21
C VAL A 99 -3.80 -11.42 0.52
N ARG A 100 -3.60 -12.72 0.24
CA ARG A 100 -4.35 -13.81 0.89
C ARG A 100 -4.23 -13.80 2.42
N MET A 101 -3.01 -13.57 2.90
CA MET A 101 -2.71 -13.52 4.33
C MET A 101 -3.28 -12.26 4.99
N VAL A 102 -3.06 -11.11 4.37
CA VAL A 102 -3.59 -9.82 4.83
C VAL A 102 -5.11 -9.84 4.88
N ARG A 103 -5.79 -10.39 3.87
CA ARG A 103 -7.26 -10.51 3.81
C ARG A 103 -7.86 -11.30 4.97
N LYS A 104 -7.13 -12.28 5.52
CA LYS A 104 -7.59 -13.03 6.71
C LYS A 104 -7.66 -12.14 7.96
N ILE A 105 -6.81 -11.10 8.05
CA ILE A 105 -6.66 -10.22 9.20
C ILE A 105 -7.44 -8.92 9.02
N PHE A 106 -7.32 -8.31 7.84
CA PHE A 106 -7.87 -7.01 7.49
C PHE A 106 -8.96 -7.18 6.43
N LYS A 107 -10.20 -6.82 6.77
CA LYS A 107 -11.39 -7.10 5.96
C LYS A 107 -11.86 -5.93 5.09
N LYS A 108 -11.16 -4.79 5.17
CA LYS A 108 -11.42 -3.62 4.35
C LYS A 108 -10.58 -3.64 3.04
N GLU A 109 -10.50 -2.53 2.33
CA GLU A 109 -9.86 -2.42 1.02
C GLU A 109 -8.37 -2.78 1.06
N ILE A 110 -7.92 -3.55 0.07
CA ILE A 110 -6.50 -3.88 -0.17
C ILE A 110 -6.11 -3.31 -1.52
N ILE A 111 -5.04 -2.51 -1.52
CA ILE A 111 -4.44 -1.88 -2.69
C ILE A 111 -3.12 -2.57 -2.96
N THR A 112 -2.92 -3.08 -4.18
CA THR A 112 -1.75 -3.90 -4.49
C THR A 112 -0.91 -3.31 -5.62
N PRO A 113 0.28 -2.78 -5.31
CA PRO A 113 1.31 -2.45 -6.30
C PRO A 113 2.11 -3.71 -6.66
N GLY A 114 3.04 -3.58 -7.64
CA GLY A 114 3.86 -4.71 -8.07
C GLY A 114 3.12 -5.68 -8.97
N VAL A 115 2.09 -5.19 -9.64
CA VAL A 115 1.29 -5.96 -10.59
C VAL A 115 1.90 -5.83 -11.98
N GLN A 116 2.04 -6.96 -12.67
CA GLN A 116 2.59 -7.02 -14.02
C GLN A 116 1.49 -7.18 -15.06
N ILE A 117 1.64 -6.40 -16.15
CA ILE A 117 0.89 -6.51 -17.38
C ILE A 117 1.91 -6.68 -18.51
N GLY A 118 1.82 -7.75 -19.28
CA GLY A 118 2.77 -8.08 -20.34
C GLY A 118 4.16 -8.51 -19.80
N LYS A 119 5.25 -7.99 -20.38
CA LYS A 119 6.62 -8.39 -20.04
C LYS A 119 7.03 -7.99 -18.62
N LYS A 120 7.84 -8.83 -17.96
CA LYS A 120 8.34 -8.63 -16.58
C LYS A 120 9.07 -7.30 -16.40
N ASN A 121 8.72 -6.56 -15.34
CA ASN A 121 9.50 -5.42 -14.83
C ASN A 121 10.48 -5.92 -13.76
N TYR A 122 11.78 -5.63 -13.93
CA TYR A 122 12.87 -6.20 -13.11
C TYR A 122 13.13 -5.50 -11.77
N ASP A 123 12.61 -4.31 -11.55
CA ASP A 123 12.91 -3.50 -10.35
C ASP A 123 12.01 -3.78 -9.14
N GLN A 124 10.95 -4.59 -9.30
CA GLN A 124 10.13 -5.02 -8.19
C GLN A 124 10.37 -6.50 -7.87
N LYS A 125 11.06 -6.75 -6.76
CA LYS A 125 11.42 -8.10 -6.31
C LYS A 125 10.20 -8.99 -5.99
N ARG A 126 9.03 -8.38 -5.72
CA ARG A 126 7.79 -9.06 -5.35
C ARG A 126 6.62 -8.62 -6.23
N SER A 127 6.57 -9.14 -7.47
CA SER A 127 5.55 -8.83 -8.46
C SER A 127 4.84 -10.09 -8.98
N MET A 128 3.59 -9.94 -9.43
CA MET A 128 2.71 -11.01 -9.90
C MET A 128 1.88 -10.54 -11.10
N GLU A 129 1.46 -11.47 -11.97
CA GLU A 129 0.52 -11.18 -13.05
C GLU A 129 -0.81 -10.64 -12.49
N ALA A 130 -1.37 -9.62 -13.14
CA ALA A 130 -2.53 -8.89 -12.65
C ALA A 130 -3.74 -9.79 -12.33
N LYS A 131 -4.09 -10.70 -13.24
CA LYS A 131 -5.22 -11.63 -13.09
C LYS A 131 -5.11 -12.64 -11.94
N LYS A 132 -3.91 -12.82 -11.38
CA LYS A 132 -3.68 -13.71 -10.23
C LYS A 132 -3.83 -13.01 -8.89
N VAL A 133 -4.03 -11.69 -8.89
CA VAL A 133 -4.06 -10.86 -7.68
C VAL A 133 -5.50 -10.59 -7.26
N ASN A 134 -5.91 -11.13 -6.11
CA ASN A 134 -7.24 -10.94 -5.55
C ASN A 134 -7.25 -9.80 -4.53
N SER A 135 -7.03 -8.56 -4.99
CA SER A 135 -7.15 -7.33 -4.20
C SER A 135 -8.24 -6.42 -4.77
N ASP A 136 -8.68 -5.43 -3.99
CA ASP A 136 -9.76 -4.53 -4.42
C ASP A 136 -9.25 -3.51 -5.44
N TRP A 137 -7.97 -3.11 -5.34
CA TRP A 137 -7.34 -2.15 -6.23
C TRP A 137 -5.96 -2.61 -6.67
N LEU A 138 -5.64 -2.43 -7.96
CA LEU A 138 -4.33 -2.68 -8.54
C LEU A 138 -3.63 -1.36 -8.89
N VAL A 139 -2.37 -1.21 -8.48
CA VAL A 139 -1.55 -0.07 -8.87
C VAL A 139 -0.65 -0.49 -10.04
N ILE A 140 -0.95 0.02 -11.21
CA ILE A 140 -0.23 -0.28 -12.46
C ILE A 140 0.40 1.01 -12.96
N GLY A 141 1.71 1.12 -12.86
CA GLY A 141 2.46 2.33 -13.26
C GLY A 141 2.99 2.24 -14.67
N ARG A 142 4.29 1.98 -14.81
CA ARG A 142 5.07 2.04 -16.06
C ARG A 142 4.53 1.18 -17.20
N ALA A 143 3.84 0.08 -16.90
CA ALA A 143 3.19 -0.75 -17.92
C ALA A 143 2.10 0.02 -18.69
N ILE A 144 1.50 1.05 -18.09
CA ILE A 144 0.54 1.95 -18.73
C ILE A 144 1.22 3.22 -19.23
N THR A 145 2.05 3.87 -18.40
CA THR A 145 2.52 5.24 -18.63
C THR A 145 3.66 5.36 -19.64
N ARG A 146 4.37 4.27 -19.98
CA ARG A 146 5.45 4.28 -20.98
C ARG A 146 4.93 4.03 -22.38
N GLY A 147 5.25 4.93 -23.32
CA GLY A 147 4.85 4.83 -24.72
C GLY A 147 3.39 5.22 -24.95
N ASN A 148 2.64 4.43 -25.72
CA ASN A 148 1.24 4.73 -26.05
C ASN A 148 0.29 4.35 -24.90
N ILE A 149 -0.07 5.34 -24.08
CA ILE A 149 -0.90 5.17 -22.88
C ILE A 149 -2.25 4.52 -23.20
N LYS A 150 -2.95 4.98 -24.26
CA LYS A 150 -4.27 4.46 -24.65
C LYS A 150 -4.21 2.97 -25.00
N LYS A 151 -3.24 2.57 -25.83
CA LYS A 151 -3.03 1.17 -26.22
C LYS A 151 -2.65 0.31 -25.01
N ASN A 152 -1.76 0.82 -24.14
CA ASN A 152 -1.33 0.11 -22.94
C ASN A 152 -2.50 -0.08 -21.96
N PHE A 153 -3.33 0.94 -21.78
CA PHE A 153 -4.51 0.86 -20.92
C PHE A 153 -5.53 -0.16 -21.43
N GLN A 154 -5.83 -0.16 -22.73
CA GLN A 154 -6.72 -1.14 -23.35
C GLN A 154 -6.19 -2.57 -23.16
N ARG A 155 -4.89 -2.81 -23.37
CA ARG A 155 -4.27 -4.10 -23.10
C ARG A 155 -4.39 -4.49 -21.62
N ALA A 156 -4.17 -3.54 -20.70
CA ALA A 156 -4.31 -3.79 -19.28
C ALA A 156 -5.72 -4.26 -18.91
N LEU A 157 -6.76 -3.64 -19.48
CA LEU A 157 -8.14 -4.05 -19.26
C LEU A 157 -8.40 -5.46 -19.80
N GLN A 158 -7.90 -5.80 -21.00
CA GLN A 158 -8.04 -7.15 -21.57
C GLN A 158 -7.36 -8.25 -20.74
N GLU A 159 -6.23 -7.94 -20.09
CA GLU A 159 -5.54 -8.89 -19.22
C GLU A 159 -6.18 -9.03 -17.83
N LEU A 160 -7.10 -8.14 -17.44
CA LEU A 160 -7.79 -8.17 -16.15
C LEU A 160 -9.16 -8.88 -16.20
N VAL A 161 -9.72 -9.01 -17.37
CA VAL A 161 -10.96 -9.76 -17.66
C VAL A 161 -10.62 -11.20 -18.02
#